data_f4a22386c7402f9df085f4f85c63a00e
#
_entry.id   f4a22386c7402f9df085f4f85c63a00e
#
_cell.length_a   1.000
_cell.length_b   1.000
_cell.length_c   1.000
_cell.angle_alpha   90.00
_cell.angle_beta   90.00
_cell.angle_gamma   90.00
#
_symmetry.space_group_name_H-M   'P 1'
#
loop_
_entity.id
_entity.type
_entity.pdbx_description
1 polymer ?
#
loop_
_entity_poly.entity_id
_entity_poly.type
_entity_poly.pdbx_seq_one_letter_code
_entity_poly.pdbx_strand_id
1 'polypeptide(L)'
;MTNRLIALVCAVSFTLLPALTLASSTTLGKVLKQGKLNCGVSTGLAGFSDIDAKGQWQGLDVDYCQALAAAIFGDKNKVEYIPLTARERFAALQSGQIDVLSRNTTWTFERDTTMGLNFVGVNFYDGQGFMVSKKSAIKQVSQLHNKPICVQAETTTKLNLDDYFVSRGLNYQPVVFDTAVQISRAFNSGRCVAITADRSGLYALRINLAKPESAVILSDIISKEPLGPVVREGDDGWFNIARWTLAVMINAEELGITSANLDQHRNSNNPEITRLIGVETNLGQSLGLSNDWAYQIIKQVGNYEESYQRNVGEQSPLMIPRGLNALWSSGGIMYASPIR
;
A
#
# COMPACT_ATOMS: atom_id res chain seq x y z
N MET A 1 -61.45 36.14 57.73
CA MET A 1 -61.46 35.55 56.37
C MET A 1 -59.99 35.58 55.88
N THR A 2 -59.27 34.50 56.04
CA THR A 2 -57.86 34.38 55.77
C THR A 2 -57.67 33.28 54.71
N ASN A 3 -57.39 33.69 53.45
CA ASN A 3 -57.09 32.81 52.36
C ASN A 3 -55.61 32.37 52.49
N ARG A 4 -55.36 31.05 52.61
CA ARG A 4 -54.08 30.43 52.50
C ARG A 4 -53.90 29.94 51.05
N LEU A 5 -52.97 30.54 50.27
CA LEU A 5 -52.46 29.99 49.03
C LEU A 5 -51.45 28.88 49.36
N ILE A 6 -51.74 27.69 48.84
CA ILE A 6 -50.80 26.53 48.82
C ILE A 6 -50.07 26.59 47.50
N ALA A 7 -48.74 26.84 47.50
CA ALA A 7 -47.88 26.78 46.40
C ALA A 7 -47.38 25.33 46.23
N LEU A 8 -47.75 24.70 45.10
CA LEU A 8 -47.30 23.35 44.70
C LEU A 8 -45.96 23.47 44.00
N VAL A 9 -44.89 23.04 44.62
CA VAL A 9 -43.55 22.97 44.04
C VAL A 9 -43.42 21.62 43.33
N CYS A 10 -43.49 21.61 41.97
CA CYS A 10 -43.16 20.45 41.17
C CYS A 10 -41.63 20.31 41.06
N ALA A 11 -41.05 19.39 41.81
CA ALA A 11 -39.65 18.99 41.65
C ALA A 11 -39.50 18.09 40.41
N VAL A 12 -38.95 18.64 39.33
CA VAL A 12 -38.56 17.87 38.13
C VAL A 12 -37.22 17.19 38.42
N SER A 13 -37.26 15.90 38.73
CA SER A 13 -36.08 15.07 38.89
C SER A 13 -35.50 14.77 37.50
N PHE A 14 -34.41 15.46 37.12
CA PHE A 14 -33.60 15.15 35.96
C PHE A 14 -32.78 13.89 36.24
N THR A 15 -33.23 12.74 35.77
CA THR A 15 -32.40 11.51 35.77
C THR A 15 -31.34 11.62 34.68
N LEU A 16 -30.11 11.92 35.10
CA LEU A 16 -28.92 11.76 34.25
C LEU A 16 -28.73 10.25 33.94
N LEU A 17 -29.18 9.80 32.80
CA LEU A 17 -28.75 8.52 32.25
C LEU A 17 -27.26 8.64 31.88
N PRO A 18 -26.37 7.77 32.45
CA PRO A 18 -25.00 7.73 31.98
C PRO A 18 -25.02 7.31 30.50
N ALA A 19 -24.53 8.19 29.65
CA ALA A 19 -24.23 7.84 28.27
C ALA A 19 -23.16 6.72 28.29
N LEU A 20 -23.55 5.48 28.05
CA LEU A 20 -22.66 4.39 27.75
C LEU A 20 -21.93 4.77 26.47
N THR A 21 -20.78 5.41 26.63
CA THR A 21 -19.81 5.50 25.53
C THR A 21 -19.40 4.06 25.22
N LEU A 22 -19.97 3.50 24.15
CA LEU A 22 -19.43 2.30 23.51
C LEU A 22 -17.98 2.65 23.12
N ALA A 23 -17.04 2.23 23.96
CA ALA A 23 -15.63 2.30 23.61
C ALA A 23 -15.49 1.53 22.29
N SER A 24 -15.28 2.24 21.18
CA SER A 24 -14.98 1.63 19.90
C SER A 24 -13.77 0.71 20.11
N SER A 25 -13.94 -0.59 19.84
CA SER A 25 -12.82 -1.53 19.93
C SER A 25 -11.75 -1.07 18.93
N THR A 26 -10.51 -0.87 19.39
CA THR A 26 -9.38 -0.51 18.52
C THR A 26 -9.21 -1.56 17.41
N THR A 27 -8.67 -1.17 16.27
CA THR A 27 -8.41 -2.10 15.18
C THR A 27 -7.45 -3.21 15.62
N LEU A 28 -6.43 -2.89 16.43
CA LEU A 28 -5.55 -3.90 17.03
C LEU A 28 -6.33 -4.92 17.86
N GLY A 29 -7.24 -4.45 18.74
CA GLY A 29 -8.07 -5.35 19.56
C GLY A 29 -8.95 -6.28 18.75
N LYS A 30 -9.52 -5.77 17.61
CA LYS A 30 -10.28 -6.56 16.65
C LYS A 30 -9.37 -7.62 15.98
N VAL A 31 -8.21 -7.22 15.47
CA VAL A 31 -7.24 -8.08 14.79
C VAL A 31 -6.74 -9.20 15.70
N LEU A 32 -6.40 -8.88 16.96
CA LEU A 32 -5.99 -9.88 17.95
C LEU A 32 -7.12 -10.87 18.27
N LYS A 33 -8.36 -10.39 18.41
CA LYS A 33 -9.52 -11.26 18.68
C LYS A 33 -9.83 -12.19 17.51
N GLN A 34 -9.69 -11.74 16.27
CA GLN A 34 -9.93 -12.58 15.08
C GLN A 34 -8.76 -13.53 14.78
N GLY A 35 -7.58 -13.32 15.39
CA GLY A 35 -6.39 -14.16 15.26
C GLY A 35 -5.69 -14.07 13.90
N LYS A 36 -6.03 -13.09 13.06
CA LYS A 36 -5.45 -12.84 11.74
C LYS A 36 -5.67 -11.40 11.31
N LEU A 37 -4.82 -10.92 10.39
CA LEU A 37 -4.93 -9.61 9.73
C LEU A 37 -5.71 -9.76 8.42
N ASN A 38 -6.77 -8.98 8.21
CA ASN A 38 -7.44 -8.90 6.92
C ASN A 38 -6.76 -7.83 6.05
N CYS A 39 -6.02 -8.26 5.04
CA CYS A 39 -5.27 -7.39 4.15
C CYS A 39 -5.93 -7.31 2.77
N GLY A 40 -6.32 -6.09 2.36
CA GLY A 40 -6.81 -5.82 1.00
C GLY A 40 -5.64 -5.74 0.01
N VAL A 41 -5.68 -6.56 -1.03
CA VAL A 41 -4.64 -6.67 -2.05
C VAL A 41 -5.22 -6.53 -3.46
N SER A 42 -4.38 -6.45 -4.50
CA SER A 42 -4.84 -6.44 -5.89
C SER A 42 -5.44 -7.80 -6.29
N THR A 43 -6.26 -7.79 -7.32
CA THR A 43 -6.84 -9.00 -7.94
C THR A 43 -5.84 -9.80 -8.80
N GLY A 44 -4.56 -9.44 -8.75
CA GLY A 44 -3.45 -10.02 -9.49
C GLY A 44 -2.64 -8.93 -10.19
N LEU A 45 -1.49 -8.58 -9.58
CA LEU A 45 -0.49 -7.67 -10.14
C LEU A 45 0.90 -8.21 -9.78
N ALA A 46 1.57 -8.81 -10.75
CA ALA A 46 2.88 -9.42 -10.56
C ALA A 46 3.86 -8.44 -9.90
N GLY A 47 4.60 -8.92 -8.91
CA GLY A 47 5.56 -8.14 -8.13
C GLY A 47 4.94 -7.31 -6.98
N PHE A 48 3.64 -7.07 -6.98
CA PHE A 48 2.93 -6.35 -5.89
C PHE A 48 2.01 -7.26 -5.08
N SER A 49 1.02 -7.85 -5.70
CA SER A 49 0.18 -8.88 -5.10
C SER A 49 -0.34 -9.82 -6.18
N ASP A 50 0.16 -11.02 -6.19
CA ASP A 50 -0.18 -12.06 -7.15
C ASP A 50 -0.09 -13.44 -6.48
N ILE A 51 -0.68 -14.43 -7.12
CA ILE A 51 -0.68 -15.81 -6.63
C ILE A 51 0.31 -16.62 -7.47
N ASP A 52 1.25 -17.28 -6.81
CA ASP A 52 2.22 -18.14 -7.46
C ASP A 52 1.61 -19.48 -7.94
N ALA A 53 2.42 -20.30 -8.62
CA ALA A 53 1.99 -21.59 -9.14
C ALA A 53 1.58 -22.60 -8.04
N LYS A 54 1.90 -22.33 -6.76
CA LYS A 54 1.52 -23.14 -5.61
C LYS A 54 0.27 -22.63 -4.90
N GLY A 55 -0.34 -21.54 -5.42
CA GLY A 55 -1.49 -20.90 -4.81
C GLY A 55 -1.15 -19.98 -3.64
N GLN A 56 0.12 -19.57 -3.48
CA GLN A 56 0.56 -18.69 -2.40
C GLN A 56 0.65 -17.25 -2.86
N TRP A 57 0.18 -16.32 -2.03
CA TRP A 57 0.32 -14.90 -2.28
C TRP A 57 1.79 -14.45 -2.16
N GLN A 58 2.21 -13.60 -3.09
CA GLN A 58 3.55 -13.02 -3.15
C GLN A 58 3.51 -11.60 -3.70
N GLY A 59 4.53 -10.79 -3.40
CA GLY A 59 4.68 -9.43 -3.90
C GLY A 59 5.00 -8.43 -2.80
N LEU A 60 5.38 -7.20 -3.19
CA LEU A 60 5.78 -6.14 -2.29
C LEU A 60 4.65 -5.73 -1.32
N ASP A 61 3.40 -5.68 -1.83
CA ASP A 61 2.21 -5.39 -1.02
C ASP A 61 1.90 -6.55 -0.06
N VAL A 62 2.11 -7.78 -0.49
CA VAL A 62 1.95 -8.99 0.33
C VAL A 62 2.98 -9.03 1.44
N ASP A 63 4.25 -8.74 1.14
CA ASP A 63 5.34 -8.71 2.13
C ASP A 63 5.06 -7.68 3.22
N TYR A 64 4.51 -6.51 2.87
CA TYR A 64 4.12 -5.53 3.88
C TYR A 64 3.03 -6.08 4.82
N CYS A 65 2.00 -6.78 4.30
CA CYS A 65 0.98 -7.41 5.14
C CYS A 65 1.56 -8.51 6.02
N GLN A 66 2.50 -9.30 5.50
CA GLN A 66 3.25 -10.29 6.27
C GLN A 66 4.10 -9.64 7.38
N ALA A 67 4.75 -8.52 7.07
CA ALA A 67 5.53 -7.75 8.05
C ALA A 67 4.63 -7.25 9.20
N LEU A 68 3.45 -6.71 8.86
CA LEU A 68 2.48 -6.25 9.85
C LEU A 68 1.94 -7.41 10.70
N ALA A 69 1.66 -8.57 10.11
CA ALA A 69 1.25 -9.76 10.86
C ALA A 69 2.38 -10.32 11.73
N ALA A 70 3.62 -10.34 11.24
CA ALA A 70 4.79 -10.72 12.03
C ALA A 70 4.98 -9.80 13.25
N ALA A 71 4.76 -8.50 13.09
CA ALA A 71 4.83 -7.53 14.18
C ALA A 71 3.77 -7.78 15.28
N ILE A 72 2.54 -8.12 14.87
CA ILE A 72 1.40 -8.26 15.78
C ILE A 72 1.37 -9.65 16.45
N PHE A 73 1.61 -10.70 15.68
CA PHE A 73 1.41 -12.10 16.11
C PHE A 73 2.71 -12.88 16.31
N GLY A 74 3.86 -12.33 15.91
CA GLY A 74 5.10 -13.11 15.81
C GLY A 74 5.04 -14.18 14.70
N ASP A 75 4.06 -14.09 13.78
CA ASP A 75 3.83 -15.05 12.70
C ASP A 75 3.33 -14.34 11.44
N LYS A 76 4.16 -14.27 10.40
CA LYS A 76 3.83 -13.64 9.11
C LYS A 76 2.67 -14.28 8.37
N ASN A 77 2.31 -15.53 8.70
CA ASN A 77 1.26 -16.27 8.03
C ASN A 77 -0.16 -15.95 8.58
N LYS A 78 -0.25 -15.15 9.63
CA LYS A 78 -1.52 -14.70 10.22
C LYS A 78 -2.20 -13.60 9.40
N VAL A 79 -2.27 -13.80 8.08
CA VAL A 79 -2.90 -12.86 7.12
C VAL A 79 -3.99 -13.58 6.34
N GLU A 80 -5.13 -12.93 6.20
CA GLU A 80 -6.16 -13.23 5.21
C GLU A 80 -6.08 -12.19 4.09
N TYR A 81 -5.78 -12.63 2.88
CA TYR A 81 -5.70 -11.75 1.73
C TYR A 81 -7.07 -11.62 1.07
N ILE A 82 -7.54 -10.39 0.90
CA ILE A 82 -8.84 -10.07 0.29
C ILE A 82 -8.57 -9.33 -1.03
N PRO A 83 -8.67 -10.02 -2.18
CA PRO A 83 -8.45 -9.39 -3.48
C PRO A 83 -9.58 -8.40 -3.79
N LEU A 84 -9.19 -7.17 -4.13
CA LEU A 84 -10.10 -6.05 -4.39
C LEU A 84 -9.77 -5.38 -5.72
N THR A 85 -10.80 -4.98 -6.46
CA THR A 85 -10.65 -4.08 -7.60
C THR A 85 -10.30 -2.67 -7.15
N ALA A 86 -9.92 -1.79 -8.07
CA ALA A 86 -9.67 -0.38 -7.74
C ALA A 86 -10.94 0.32 -7.22
N ARG A 87 -12.13 -0.10 -7.68
CA ARG A 87 -13.44 0.42 -7.27
C ARG A 87 -13.81 0.03 -5.83
N GLU A 88 -13.49 -1.20 -5.43
CA GLU A 88 -13.95 -1.78 -4.16
C GLU A 88 -13.06 -1.40 -2.97
N ARG A 89 -11.77 -1.14 -3.21
CA ARG A 89 -10.73 -1.07 -2.17
C ARG A 89 -11.01 -0.09 -1.03
N PHE A 90 -11.49 1.11 -1.35
CA PHE A 90 -11.73 2.13 -0.31
C PHE A 90 -12.98 1.83 0.51
N ALA A 91 -14.06 1.38 -0.14
CA ALA A 91 -15.28 0.96 0.55
C ALA A 91 -15.01 -0.24 1.49
N ALA A 92 -14.20 -1.21 1.06
CA ALA A 92 -13.79 -2.34 1.88
C ALA A 92 -12.99 -1.91 3.12
N LEU A 93 -12.09 -0.91 2.97
CA LEU A 93 -11.34 -0.36 4.09
C LEU A 93 -12.24 0.43 5.05
N GLN A 94 -13.09 1.32 4.51
CA GLN A 94 -13.99 2.17 5.30
C GLN A 94 -15.02 1.33 6.10
N SER A 95 -15.55 0.26 5.50
CA SER A 95 -16.50 -0.63 6.18
C SER A 95 -15.88 -1.54 7.24
N GLY A 96 -14.54 -1.64 7.29
CA GLY A 96 -13.83 -2.56 8.17
C GLY A 96 -13.83 -4.01 7.70
N GLN A 97 -14.15 -4.28 6.44
CA GLN A 97 -13.97 -5.59 5.81
C GLN A 97 -12.48 -5.97 5.79
N ILE A 98 -11.61 -5.00 5.56
CA ILE A 98 -10.16 -5.12 5.67
C ILE A 98 -9.63 -4.21 6.78
N ASP A 99 -8.51 -4.59 7.38
CA ASP A 99 -7.85 -3.85 8.45
C ASP A 99 -6.77 -2.91 7.90
N VAL A 100 -6.16 -3.29 6.79
CA VAL A 100 -5.17 -2.52 6.01
C VAL A 100 -5.39 -2.77 4.52
N LEU A 101 -5.17 -1.74 3.72
CA LEU A 101 -5.12 -1.82 2.26
C LEU A 101 -3.67 -1.69 1.81
N SER A 102 -3.07 -2.77 1.29
CA SER A 102 -1.77 -2.78 0.63
C SER A 102 -1.97 -3.23 -0.81
N ARG A 103 -2.15 -2.24 -1.72
CA ARG A 103 -2.63 -2.46 -3.07
C ARG A 103 -2.19 -1.35 -4.01
N ASN A 104 -0.87 -1.16 -4.16
CA ASN A 104 -0.31 -0.15 -5.06
C ASN A 104 -1.18 1.13 -5.11
N THR A 105 -1.50 1.70 -3.94
CA THR A 105 -2.44 2.80 -3.83
C THR A 105 -1.72 4.14 -3.79
N THR A 106 -1.96 5.00 -4.77
CA THR A 106 -1.36 6.32 -4.85
C THR A 106 -1.87 7.23 -3.75
N TRP A 107 -0.97 7.83 -3.00
CA TRP A 107 -1.26 8.87 -2.03
C TRP A 107 -1.60 10.18 -2.76
N THR A 108 -2.84 10.63 -2.65
CA THR A 108 -3.29 11.90 -3.21
C THR A 108 -3.97 12.74 -2.14
N PHE A 109 -3.99 14.06 -2.34
CA PHE A 109 -4.66 14.99 -1.43
C PHE A 109 -6.11 14.57 -1.15
N GLU A 110 -6.89 14.29 -2.20
CA GLU A 110 -8.29 13.89 -2.07
C GLU A 110 -8.46 12.63 -1.22
N ARG A 111 -7.68 11.57 -1.52
CA ARG A 111 -7.76 10.30 -0.78
C ARG A 111 -7.42 10.45 0.69
N ASP A 112 -6.42 11.28 0.99
CA ASP A 112 -5.93 11.51 2.35
C ASP A 112 -6.87 12.40 3.18
N THR A 113 -7.53 13.39 2.56
CA THR A 113 -8.25 14.41 3.29
C THR A 113 -9.78 14.28 3.27
N THR A 114 -10.34 13.55 2.29
CA THR A 114 -11.80 13.51 2.09
C THR A 114 -12.42 12.13 2.24
N MET A 115 -11.59 11.07 2.24
CA MET A 115 -12.09 9.69 2.24
C MET A 115 -11.95 8.98 3.59
N GLY A 116 -11.53 9.69 4.66
CA GLY A 116 -11.33 9.09 5.99
C GLY A 116 -10.23 8.03 5.98
N LEU A 117 -9.12 8.30 5.29
CA LEU A 117 -8.01 7.38 5.08
C LEU A 117 -6.69 8.01 5.56
N ASN A 118 -5.81 7.20 6.12
CA ASN A 118 -4.45 7.57 6.49
C ASN A 118 -3.44 6.73 5.71
N PHE A 119 -2.58 7.38 4.91
CA PHE A 119 -1.45 6.73 4.28
C PHE A 119 -0.30 6.56 5.28
N VAL A 120 0.19 5.36 5.46
CA VAL A 120 1.22 5.05 6.47
C VAL A 120 2.63 5.48 6.05
N GLY A 121 2.82 5.74 4.77
CA GLY A 121 4.07 6.12 4.13
C GLY A 121 4.09 5.65 2.69
N VAL A 122 5.19 5.96 1.99
CA VAL A 122 5.39 5.50 0.60
C VAL A 122 6.27 4.26 0.63
N ASN A 123 5.77 3.15 0.08
CA ASN A 123 6.53 1.91 -0.08
C ASN A 123 7.01 1.69 -1.52
N PHE A 124 6.55 2.52 -2.48
CA PHE A 124 7.05 2.52 -3.85
C PHE A 124 6.82 3.88 -4.52
N TYR A 125 7.89 4.55 -4.93
CA TYR A 125 7.83 5.77 -5.74
C TYR A 125 7.75 5.40 -7.22
N ASP A 126 6.66 5.76 -7.86
CA ASP A 126 6.37 5.46 -9.25
C ASP A 126 5.95 6.71 -10.05
N GLY A 127 5.60 6.50 -11.28
CA GLY A 127 5.04 7.50 -12.18
C GLY A 127 4.25 6.81 -13.27
N GLN A 128 3.22 7.47 -13.80
CA GLN A 128 2.41 6.95 -14.89
C GLN A 128 3.17 6.99 -16.21
N GLY A 129 3.17 5.85 -16.91
CA GLY A 129 3.78 5.67 -18.21
C GLY A 129 2.83 5.09 -19.25
N PHE A 130 3.42 4.71 -20.40
CA PHE A 130 2.70 4.11 -21.51
C PHE A 130 3.44 2.90 -22.05
N MET A 131 2.72 1.84 -22.37
CA MET A 131 3.21 0.68 -23.09
C MET A 131 2.52 0.59 -24.44
N VAL A 132 3.29 0.40 -25.50
CA VAL A 132 2.81 0.30 -26.88
C VAL A 132 3.37 -0.94 -27.55
N SER A 133 2.70 -1.40 -28.63
CA SER A 133 3.29 -2.45 -29.48
C SER A 133 4.49 -1.89 -30.27
N LYS A 134 5.58 -2.63 -30.35
CA LYS A 134 6.74 -2.27 -31.21
C LYS A 134 6.34 -2.03 -32.66
N LYS A 135 5.32 -2.75 -33.15
CA LYS A 135 4.81 -2.60 -34.51
C LYS A 135 4.13 -1.25 -34.76
N SER A 136 3.69 -0.55 -33.73
CA SER A 136 3.02 0.76 -33.86
C SER A 136 3.98 1.87 -34.27
N ALA A 137 5.29 1.68 -34.11
CA ALA A 137 6.35 2.67 -34.30
C ALA A 137 6.18 3.95 -33.47
N ILE A 138 5.31 3.94 -32.44
CA ILE A 138 5.08 5.04 -31.51
C ILE A 138 6.26 5.10 -30.53
N LYS A 139 6.87 6.29 -30.39
CA LYS A 139 8.06 6.53 -29.56
C LYS A 139 7.81 7.51 -28.42
N GLN A 140 6.73 8.28 -28.49
CA GLN A 140 6.38 9.32 -27.50
C GLN A 140 4.86 9.48 -27.38
N VAL A 141 4.39 9.96 -26.22
CA VAL A 141 2.96 10.03 -25.88
C VAL A 141 2.18 10.93 -26.83
N SER A 142 2.77 12.02 -27.35
CA SER A 142 2.10 12.91 -28.30
C SER A 142 1.60 12.21 -29.57
N GLN A 143 2.23 11.08 -29.97
CA GLN A 143 1.81 10.28 -31.12
C GLN A 143 0.57 9.42 -30.85
N LEU A 144 0.08 9.42 -29.59
CA LEU A 144 -1.17 8.76 -29.20
C LEU A 144 -2.43 9.63 -29.43
N HIS A 145 -2.25 10.82 -30.01
CA HIS A 145 -3.39 11.67 -30.39
C HIS A 145 -4.41 10.93 -31.24
N ASN A 146 -5.70 11.01 -30.84
CA ASN A 146 -6.84 10.31 -31.45
C ASN A 146 -6.75 8.76 -31.47
N LYS A 147 -5.89 8.16 -30.63
CA LYS A 147 -5.72 6.69 -30.57
C LYS A 147 -6.50 6.09 -29.40
N PRO A 148 -6.91 4.80 -29.51
CA PRO A 148 -7.51 4.08 -28.39
C PRO A 148 -6.42 3.69 -27.37
N ILE A 149 -6.63 4.12 -26.10
CA ILE A 149 -5.74 3.86 -24.97
C ILE A 149 -6.50 3.08 -23.92
N CYS A 150 -5.99 1.90 -23.55
CA CYS A 150 -6.52 1.10 -22.45
C CYS A 150 -6.10 1.69 -21.10
N VAL A 151 -7.05 1.82 -20.19
CA VAL A 151 -6.84 2.36 -18.84
C VAL A 151 -7.77 1.66 -17.84
N GLN A 152 -7.33 1.56 -16.59
CA GLN A 152 -8.15 1.00 -15.51
C GLN A 152 -9.08 2.06 -14.93
N ALA A 153 -10.34 1.67 -14.69
CA ALA A 153 -11.34 2.50 -14.02
C ALA A 153 -10.97 2.80 -12.55
N GLU A 154 -11.48 3.91 -12.02
CA GLU A 154 -11.35 4.31 -10.60
C GLU A 154 -9.88 4.39 -10.13
N THR A 155 -9.00 4.89 -11.01
CA THR A 155 -7.59 5.08 -10.74
C THR A 155 -7.17 6.53 -11.00
N THR A 156 -6.09 6.98 -10.34
CA THR A 156 -5.38 8.24 -10.67
C THR A 156 -4.94 8.26 -12.13
N THR A 157 -4.61 7.09 -12.68
CA THR A 157 -4.17 6.91 -14.06
C THR A 157 -5.17 7.47 -15.07
N LYS A 158 -6.49 7.23 -14.85
CA LYS A 158 -7.53 7.77 -15.73
C LYS A 158 -7.60 9.31 -15.64
N LEU A 159 -7.52 9.87 -14.43
CA LEU A 159 -7.55 11.31 -14.20
C LEU A 159 -6.33 12.01 -14.82
N ASN A 160 -5.13 11.50 -14.53
CA ASN A 160 -3.90 12.05 -15.08
C ASN A 160 -3.85 11.98 -16.62
N LEU A 161 -4.41 10.90 -17.19
CA LEU A 161 -4.50 10.75 -18.64
C LEU A 161 -5.35 11.86 -19.27
N ASP A 162 -6.52 12.14 -18.68
CA ASP A 162 -7.40 13.23 -19.12
C ASP A 162 -6.68 14.59 -19.03
N ASP A 163 -6.09 14.89 -17.88
CA ASP A 163 -5.39 16.16 -17.64
C ASP A 163 -4.21 16.34 -18.59
N TYR A 164 -3.42 15.30 -18.83
CA TYR A 164 -2.26 15.36 -19.72
C TYR A 164 -2.66 15.69 -21.16
N PHE A 165 -3.70 15.01 -21.68
CA PHE A 165 -4.15 15.22 -23.06
C PHE A 165 -4.86 16.58 -23.23
N VAL A 166 -5.75 16.95 -22.30
CA VAL A 166 -6.45 18.24 -22.33
C VAL A 166 -5.47 19.39 -22.24
N SER A 167 -4.51 19.37 -21.32
CA SER A 167 -3.54 20.47 -21.14
C SER A 167 -2.63 20.70 -22.34
N ARG A 168 -2.55 19.74 -23.27
CA ARG A 168 -1.75 19.79 -24.51
C ARG A 168 -2.57 19.96 -25.77
N GLY A 169 -3.89 20.15 -25.64
CA GLY A 169 -4.80 20.22 -26.80
C GLY A 169 -4.86 18.92 -27.61
N LEU A 170 -4.58 17.79 -26.96
CA LEU A 170 -4.62 16.48 -27.56
C LEU A 170 -5.93 15.75 -27.20
N ASN A 171 -6.39 14.89 -28.08
CA ASN A 171 -7.53 14.00 -27.82
C ASN A 171 -7.05 12.54 -27.80
N TYR A 172 -7.81 11.67 -27.17
CA TYR A 172 -7.60 10.23 -27.19
C TYR A 172 -8.96 9.51 -27.05
N GLN A 173 -8.99 8.21 -27.32
CA GLN A 173 -10.18 7.37 -27.16
C GLN A 173 -9.98 6.48 -25.93
N PRO A 174 -10.66 6.73 -24.80
CA PRO A 174 -10.51 5.90 -23.60
C PRO A 174 -11.16 4.54 -23.82
N VAL A 175 -10.43 3.46 -23.53
CA VAL A 175 -10.94 2.10 -23.48
C VAL A 175 -10.77 1.61 -22.06
N VAL A 176 -11.84 1.68 -21.27
CA VAL A 176 -11.83 1.52 -19.82
C VAL A 176 -12.18 0.09 -19.43
N PHE A 177 -11.44 -0.46 -18.44
CA PHE A 177 -11.63 -1.80 -17.89
C PHE A 177 -11.49 -1.78 -16.37
N ASP A 178 -12.07 -2.78 -15.69
CA ASP A 178 -12.00 -2.90 -14.24
C ASP A 178 -10.74 -3.63 -13.76
N THR A 179 -10.14 -4.50 -14.58
CA THR A 179 -9.00 -5.35 -14.17
C THR A 179 -7.84 -5.32 -15.16
N ALA A 180 -6.62 -5.57 -14.63
CA ALA A 180 -5.39 -5.71 -15.40
C ALA A 180 -5.47 -6.83 -16.45
N VAL A 181 -6.15 -7.94 -16.14
CA VAL A 181 -6.35 -9.07 -17.05
C VAL A 181 -7.16 -8.66 -18.28
N GLN A 182 -8.23 -7.88 -18.10
CA GLN A 182 -9.04 -7.37 -19.21
C GLN A 182 -8.23 -6.42 -20.10
N ILE A 183 -7.41 -5.55 -19.49
CA ILE A 183 -6.51 -4.64 -20.22
C ILE A 183 -5.52 -5.42 -21.07
N SER A 184 -4.85 -6.42 -20.51
CA SER A 184 -3.89 -7.26 -21.24
C SER A 184 -4.54 -7.98 -22.42
N ARG A 185 -5.74 -8.53 -22.25
CA ARG A 185 -6.51 -9.17 -23.34
C ARG A 185 -6.88 -8.19 -24.45
N ALA A 186 -7.34 -6.98 -24.08
CA ALA A 186 -7.71 -5.94 -25.04
C ALA A 186 -6.49 -5.45 -25.84
N PHE A 187 -5.35 -5.30 -25.20
CA PHE A 187 -4.10 -4.92 -25.87
C PHE A 187 -3.61 -6.03 -26.82
N ASN A 188 -3.60 -7.29 -26.36
CA ASN A 188 -3.21 -8.43 -27.19
C ASN A 188 -4.11 -8.60 -28.43
N SER A 189 -5.39 -8.27 -28.35
CA SER A 189 -6.34 -8.31 -29.47
C SER A 189 -6.28 -7.08 -30.38
N GLY A 190 -5.44 -6.08 -30.06
CA GLY A 190 -5.34 -4.83 -30.83
C GLY A 190 -6.49 -3.84 -30.61
N ARG A 191 -7.36 -4.06 -29.60
CA ARG A 191 -8.44 -3.13 -29.24
C ARG A 191 -7.92 -1.77 -28.77
N CYS A 192 -6.71 -1.73 -28.17
CA CYS A 192 -5.98 -0.53 -27.82
C CYS A 192 -4.60 -0.53 -28.47
N VAL A 193 -4.11 0.62 -28.91
CA VAL A 193 -2.73 0.77 -29.40
C VAL A 193 -1.74 1.01 -28.26
N ALA A 194 -2.22 1.48 -27.10
CA ALA A 194 -1.43 1.70 -25.91
C ALA A 194 -2.18 1.25 -24.65
N ILE A 195 -1.40 0.90 -23.63
CA ILE A 195 -1.86 0.80 -22.23
C ILE A 195 -1.20 1.94 -21.45
N THR A 196 -1.93 2.57 -20.55
CA THR A 196 -1.36 3.48 -19.55
C THR A 196 -1.65 2.97 -18.15
N ALA A 197 -0.64 3.01 -17.28
CA ALA A 197 -0.66 2.62 -15.88
C ALA A 197 0.60 3.17 -15.19
N ASP A 198 0.74 2.95 -13.89
CA ASP A 198 2.01 3.09 -13.18
C ASP A 198 3.09 2.30 -13.94
N ARG A 199 4.30 2.83 -14.03
CA ARG A 199 5.36 2.15 -14.79
C ARG A 199 5.63 0.74 -14.27
N SER A 200 5.66 0.56 -12.96
CA SER A 200 5.79 -0.77 -12.35
C SER A 200 4.66 -1.71 -12.78
N GLY A 201 3.43 -1.20 -12.83
CA GLY A 201 2.27 -1.93 -13.36
C GLY A 201 2.41 -2.29 -14.84
N LEU A 202 3.04 -1.43 -15.67
CA LEU A 202 3.33 -1.76 -17.07
C LEU A 202 4.38 -2.88 -17.21
N TYR A 203 5.38 -2.94 -16.33
CA TYR A 203 6.31 -4.07 -16.27
C TYR A 203 5.57 -5.36 -15.92
N ALA A 204 4.70 -5.31 -14.91
CA ALA A 204 3.86 -6.45 -14.51
C ALA A 204 2.92 -6.92 -15.64
N LEU A 205 2.29 -5.98 -16.33
CA LEU A 205 1.43 -6.31 -17.48
C LEU A 205 2.21 -6.91 -18.64
N ARG A 206 3.42 -6.38 -18.92
CA ARG A 206 4.25 -6.82 -20.03
C ARG A 206 4.67 -8.28 -19.92
N ILE A 207 5.09 -8.75 -18.74
CA ILE A 207 5.49 -10.17 -18.56
C ILE A 207 4.33 -11.15 -18.78
N ASN A 208 3.07 -10.67 -18.60
CA ASN A 208 1.85 -11.46 -18.79
C ASN A 208 1.26 -11.35 -20.21
N LEU A 209 1.93 -10.65 -21.14
CA LEU A 209 1.53 -10.64 -22.56
C LEU A 209 1.88 -11.97 -23.22
N ALA A 210 1.12 -12.34 -24.25
CA ALA A 210 1.41 -13.52 -25.05
C ALA A 210 2.82 -13.49 -25.69
N LYS A 211 3.34 -12.28 -25.98
CA LYS A 211 4.68 -11.99 -26.50
C LYS A 211 5.24 -10.73 -25.82
N PRO A 212 5.84 -10.84 -24.62
CA PRO A 212 6.36 -9.69 -23.86
C PRO A 212 7.33 -8.81 -24.66
N GLU A 213 8.16 -9.44 -25.52
CA GLU A 213 9.14 -8.77 -26.35
C GLU A 213 8.54 -7.90 -27.47
N SER A 214 7.25 -8.09 -27.78
CA SER A 214 6.54 -7.31 -28.81
C SER A 214 6.05 -5.94 -28.30
N ALA A 215 6.13 -5.69 -26.99
CA ALA A 215 5.73 -4.45 -26.36
C ALA A 215 6.95 -3.66 -25.85
N VAL A 216 6.82 -2.34 -25.86
CA VAL A 216 7.81 -1.40 -25.32
C VAL A 216 7.13 -0.41 -24.38
N ILE A 217 7.76 -0.15 -23.24
CA ILE A 217 7.36 0.92 -22.31
C ILE A 217 8.10 2.18 -22.76
N LEU A 218 7.34 3.24 -23.03
CA LEU A 218 7.89 4.54 -23.43
C LEU A 218 8.65 5.17 -22.27
N SER A 219 9.56 6.09 -22.58
CA SER A 219 10.33 6.83 -21.59
C SER A 219 9.52 7.92 -20.88
N ASP A 220 8.43 8.38 -21.51
CA ASP A 220 7.58 9.43 -20.98
C ASP A 220 6.96 9.04 -19.64
N ILE A 221 7.00 9.96 -18.68
CA ILE A 221 6.33 9.89 -17.37
C ILE A 221 5.45 11.13 -17.25
N ILE A 222 4.17 10.95 -16.98
CA ILE A 222 3.19 12.04 -16.99
C ILE A 222 2.66 12.45 -15.61
N SER A 223 2.96 11.67 -14.56
CA SER A 223 2.56 11.97 -13.19
C SER A 223 3.57 11.47 -12.15
N LYS A 224 3.35 11.86 -10.90
CA LYS A 224 3.98 11.28 -9.71
C LYS A 224 2.98 10.32 -9.08
N GLU A 225 3.44 9.10 -8.81
CA GLU A 225 2.62 8.07 -8.16
C GLU A 225 3.35 7.55 -6.91
N PRO A 226 3.23 8.28 -5.76
CA PRO A 226 3.73 7.75 -4.48
C PRO A 226 2.75 6.69 -3.98
N LEU A 227 3.13 5.43 -4.09
CA LEU A 227 2.30 4.29 -3.68
C LEU A 227 2.58 3.93 -2.23
N GLY A 228 1.53 3.58 -1.49
CA GLY A 228 1.70 3.17 -0.11
C GLY A 228 0.50 2.45 0.49
N PRO A 229 0.73 1.74 1.62
CA PRO A 229 -0.34 1.13 2.39
C PRO A 229 -1.23 2.19 3.06
N VAL A 230 -2.48 1.83 3.28
CA VAL A 230 -3.51 2.73 3.79
C VAL A 230 -4.29 2.05 4.91
N VAL A 231 -4.61 2.80 5.94
CA VAL A 231 -5.50 2.39 7.04
C VAL A 231 -6.68 3.37 7.16
N ARG A 232 -7.71 3.02 7.91
CA ARG A 232 -8.79 3.96 8.26
C ARG A 232 -8.27 5.07 9.16
N GLU A 233 -8.81 6.25 8.98
CA GLU A 233 -8.64 7.37 9.91
C GLU A 233 -9.33 7.09 11.25
N GLY A 234 -8.87 7.76 12.32
CA GLY A 234 -9.51 7.74 13.64
C GLY A 234 -9.03 6.63 14.57
N ASP A 235 -8.00 5.85 14.20
CA ASP A 235 -7.30 4.90 15.06
C ASP A 235 -5.79 5.13 14.98
N ASP A 236 -5.32 6.12 15.77
CA ASP A 236 -3.90 6.53 15.77
C ASP A 236 -2.97 5.39 16.23
N GLY A 237 -3.45 4.54 17.13
CA GLY A 237 -2.71 3.35 17.58
C GLY A 237 -2.45 2.40 16.44
N TRP A 238 -3.47 2.10 15.67
CA TRP A 238 -3.36 1.24 14.47
C TRP A 238 -2.50 1.88 13.37
N PHE A 239 -2.72 3.16 13.12
CA PHE A 239 -1.89 3.92 12.17
C PHE A 239 -0.40 3.86 12.54
N ASN A 240 -0.07 4.04 13.83
CA ASN A 240 1.32 3.97 14.30
C ASN A 240 1.92 2.58 14.10
N ILE A 241 1.19 1.50 14.41
CA ILE A 241 1.67 0.13 14.18
C ILE A 241 1.97 -0.08 12.68
N ALA A 242 1.04 0.29 11.82
CA ALA A 242 1.19 0.15 10.38
C ALA A 242 2.37 0.98 9.84
N ARG A 243 2.48 2.24 10.25
CA ARG A 243 3.56 3.15 9.85
C ARG A 243 4.93 2.68 10.31
N TRP A 244 5.05 2.27 11.57
CA TRP A 244 6.33 1.82 12.11
C TRP A 244 6.75 0.46 11.56
N THR A 245 5.81 -0.39 11.12
CA THR A 245 6.12 -1.62 10.37
C THR A 245 6.89 -1.30 9.09
N LEU A 246 6.43 -0.34 8.28
CA LEU A 246 7.16 0.09 7.08
C LEU A 246 8.51 0.73 7.45
N ALA A 247 8.53 1.58 8.48
CA ALA A 247 9.75 2.23 8.94
C ALA A 247 10.83 1.23 9.40
N VAL A 248 10.45 0.13 10.08
CA VAL A 248 11.37 -0.95 10.46
C VAL A 248 12.04 -1.56 9.23
N MET A 249 11.29 -1.87 8.19
CA MET A 249 11.85 -2.48 6.98
C MET A 249 12.91 -1.56 6.33
N ILE A 250 12.62 -0.25 6.26
CA ILE A 250 13.53 0.73 5.65
C ILE A 250 14.76 0.98 6.55
N ASN A 251 14.56 1.17 7.87
CA ASN A 251 15.68 1.35 8.80
C ASN A 251 16.60 0.11 8.87
N ALA A 252 16.04 -1.11 8.76
CA ALA A 252 16.82 -2.32 8.72
C ALA A 252 17.73 -2.37 7.48
N GLU A 253 17.25 -1.93 6.31
CA GLU A 253 18.09 -1.80 5.12
C GLU A 253 19.20 -0.77 5.35
N GLU A 254 18.88 0.40 5.91
CA GLU A 254 19.85 1.47 6.17
C GLU A 254 20.97 1.04 7.13
N LEU A 255 20.63 0.20 8.11
CA LEU A 255 21.58 -0.36 9.08
C LEU A 255 22.28 -1.65 8.57
N GLY A 256 22.01 -2.08 7.35
CA GLY A 256 22.58 -3.30 6.76
C GLY A 256 22.10 -4.60 7.43
N ILE A 257 20.94 -4.56 8.10
CA ILE A 257 20.37 -5.74 8.77
C ILE A 257 19.43 -6.45 7.80
N THR A 258 19.69 -7.74 7.60
CA THR A 258 18.93 -8.62 6.73
C THR A 258 18.33 -9.79 7.52
N SER A 259 17.37 -10.51 6.93
CA SER A 259 16.84 -11.74 7.51
C SER A 259 17.91 -12.80 7.78
N ALA A 260 19.01 -12.79 7.00
CA ALA A 260 20.10 -13.75 7.09
C ALA A 260 21.14 -13.41 8.19
N ASN A 261 21.41 -12.11 8.44
CA ASN A 261 22.43 -11.68 9.40
C ASN A 261 21.87 -11.21 10.75
N LEU A 262 20.55 -11.07 10.88
CA LEU A 262 19.85 -10.51 12.05
C LEU A 262 20.31 -11.09 13.38
N ASP A 263 20.45 -12.43 13.47
CA ASP A 263 20.83 -13.10 14.72
C ASP A 263 22.24 -12.73 15.20
N GLN A 264 23.14 -12.34 14.29
CA GLN A 264 24.49 -11.89 14.61
C GLN A 264 24.49 -10.52 15.31
N HIS A 265 23.42 -9.74 15.13
CA HIS A 265 23.28 -8.40 15.69
C HIS A 265 22.68 -8.36 17.10
N ARG A 266 22.26 -9.50 17.68
CA ARG A 266 21.70 -9.55 19.06
C ARG A 266 22.66 -9.02 20.12
N ASN A 267 23.97 -9.13 19.90
CA ASN A 267 25.00 -8.62 20.79
C ASN A 267 25.76 -7.43 20.15
N SER A 268 25.10 -6.66 19.31
CA SER A 268 25.70 -5.48 18.66
C SER A 268 26.01 -4.39 19.67
N ASN A 269 27.18 -3.74 19.53
CA ASN A 269 27.52 -2.54 20.27
C ASN A 269 26.92 -1.25 19.66
N ASN A 270 26.21 -1.36 18.54
CA ASN A 270 25.52 -0.22 17.93
C ASN A 270 24.15 -0.01 18.58
N PRO A 271 23.93 1.11 19.31
CA PRO A 271 22.68 1.37 20.00
C PRO A 271 21.47 1.52 19.08
N GLU A 272 21.65 1.88 17.81
CA GLU A 272 20.55 1.96 16.84
C GLU A 272 20.05 0.57 16.48
N ILE A 273 20.97 -0.37 16.33
CA ILE A 273 20.65 -1.76 16.04
C ILE A 273 19.93 -2.41 17.24
N THR A 274 20.50 -2.28 18.46
CA THR A 274 19.90 -2.90 19.66
C THR A 274 18.52 -2.35 19.96
N ARG A 275 18.28 -1.05 19.70
CA ARG A 275 16.93 -0.46 19.78
C ARG A 275 16.00 -1.03 18.72
N LEU A 276 16.43 -1.07 17.45
CA LEU A 276 15.62 -1.59 16.35
C LEU A 276 15.13 -3.02 16.63
N ILE A 277 16.04 -3.90 17.05
CA ILE A 277 15.70 -5.32 17.29
C ILE A 277 15.09 -5.62 18.66
N GLY A 278 14.88 -4.58 19.49
CA GLY A 278 14.16 -4.71 20.77
C GLY A 278 14.94 -5.32 21.93
N VAL A 279 16.30 -5.32 21.87
CA VAL A 279 17.14 -5.93 22.93
C VAL A 279 17.19 -5.06 24.20
N GLU A 280 17.20 -3.74 24.06
CA GLU A 280 17.43 -2.80 25.17
C GLU A 280 16.25 -1.85 25.45
N THR A 281 15.13 -1.99 24.78
CA THR A 281 14.03 -1.03 24.85
C THR A 281 12.66 -1.68 24.91
N ASN A 282 11.70 -0.96 25.53
CA ASN A 282 10.28 -1.36 25.61
C ASN A 282 9.43 -0.68 24.53
N LEU A 283 10.01 -0.36 23.36
CA LEU A 283 9.30 0.37 22.31
C LEU A 283 8.08 -0.40 21.75
N GLY A 284 8.12 -1.73 21.76
CA GLY A 284 6.95 -2.55 21.39
C GLY A 284 5.74 -2.29 22.30
N GLN A 285 5.96 -2.11 23.59
CA GLN A 285 4.87 -1.88 24.55
C GLN A 285 4.12 -0.57 24.27
N SER A 286 4.78 0.49 23.79
CA SER A 286 4.13 1.75 23.41
C SER A 286 3.22 1.61 22.19
N LEU A 287 3.41 0.57 21.40
CA LEU A 287 2.53 0.18 20.28
C LEU A 287 1.49 -0.88 20.69
N GLY A 288 1.54 -1.41 21.92
CA GLY A 288 0.73 -2.54 22.35
C GLY A 288 1.19 -3.88 21.78
N LEU A 289 2.46 -3.96 21.35
CA LEU A 289 3.09 -5.14 20.76
C LEU A 289 4.17 -5.74 21.69
N SER A 290 4.69 -6.92 21.35
CA SER A 290 5.86 -7.49 22.02
C SER A 290 7.12 -6.66 21.71
N ASN A 291 8.13 -6.72 22.59
CA ASN A 291 9.36 -5.94 22.38
C ASN A 291 10.19 -6.41 21.17
N ASP A 292 10.02 -7.65 20.75
CA ASP A 292 10.68 -8.25 19.59
C ASP A 292 9.92 -8.06 18.26
N TRP A 293 8.87 -7.22 18.25
CA TRP A 293 8.03 -6.99 17.07
C TRP A 293 8.82 -6.67 15.79
N ALA A 294 9.81 -5.78 15.88
CA ALA A 294 10.66 -5.39 14.75
C ALA A 294 11.62 -6.52 14.36
N TYR A 295 12.15 -7.27 15.35
CA TYR A 295 12.93 -8.48 15.09
C TYR A 295 12.13 -9.50 14.30
N GLN A 296 10.85 -9.71 14.66
CA GLN A 296 9.97 -10.66 13.97
C GLN A 296 9.70 -10.23 12.52
N ILE A 297 9.54 -8.93 12.24
CA ILE A 297 9.43 -8.41 10.88
C ILE A 297 10.65 -8.81 10.06
N ILE A 298 11.84 -8.43 10.53
CA ILE A 298 13.09 -8.65 9.80
C ILE A 298 13.38 -10.14 9.64
N LYS A 299 13.17 -10.94 10.70
CA LYS A 299 13.42 -12.39 10.69
C LYS A 299 12.59 -13.13 9.67
N GLN A 300 11.32 -12.78 9.54
CA GLN A 300 10.36 -13.56 8.76
C GLN A 300 10.12 -13.00 7.35
N VAL A 301 10.31 -11.68 7.16
CA VAL A 301 10.05 -11.00 5.90
C VAL A 301 11.31 -10.38 5.31
N GLY A 302 12.23 -9.93 6.15
CA GLY A 302 13.44 -9.22 5.74
C GLY A 302 13.29 -7.70 5.78
N ASN A 303 14.32 -7.00 5.33
CA ASN A 303 14.33 -5.56 5.17
C ASN A 303 13.65 -5.13 3.86
N TYR A 304 13.57 -3.81 3.60
CA TYR A 304 12.92 -3.29 2.41
C TYR A 304 13.65 -3.69 1.11
N GLU A 305 14.99 -3.72 1.12
CA GLU A 305 15.76 -4.16 -0.05
C GLU A 305 15.48 -5.63 -0.39
N GLU A 306 15.49 -6.52 0.61
CA GLU A 306 15.19 -7.95 0.40
C GLU A 306 13.80 -8.12 -0.23
N SER A 307 12.79 -7.39 0.28
CA SER A 307 11.44 -7.40 -0.28
C SER A 307 11.40 -6.82 -1.69
N TYR A 308 12.07 -5.70 -1.94
CA TYR A 308 12.15 -5.08 -3.26
C TYR A 308 12.78 -6.02 -4.29
N GLN A 309 13.97 -6.56 -3.99
CA GLN A 309 14.74 -7.37 -4.93
C GLN A 309 14.02 -8.64 -5.37
N ARG A 310 13.42 -9.37 -4.40
CA ARG A 310 12.71 -10.63 -4.73
C ARG A 310 11.39 -10.42 -5.47
N ASN A 311 10.71 -9.26 -5.27
CA ASN A 311 9.38 -9.04 -5.83
C ASN A 311 9.38 -8.24 -7.13
N VAL A 312 10.14 -7.15 -7.19
CA VAL A 312 10.13 -6.21 -8.32
C VAL A 312 11.51 -5.93 -8.89
N GLY A 313 12.57 -6.15 -8.10
CA GLY A 313 13.95 -5.84 -8.45
C GLY A 313 14.63 -6.88 -9.34
N GLU A 314 15.96 -6.93 -9.28
CA GLU A 314 16.80 -7.74 -10.15
C GLU A 314 16.63 -9.26 -9.97
N GLN A 315 16.14 -9.70 -8.80
CA GLN A 315 15.85 -11.11 -8.51
C GLN A 315 14.45 -11.53 -8.97
N SER A 316 13.66 -10.61 -9.52
CA SER A 316 12.32 -10.85 -10.02
C SER A 316 12.28 -10.81 -11.56
N PRO A 317 11.24 -11.40 -12.17
CA PRO A 317 11.04 -11.29 -13.63
C PRO A 317 10.80 -9.86 -14.12
N LEU A 318 10.49 -8.92 -13.23
CA LEU A 318 10.21 -7.53 -13.57
C LEU A 318 11.49 -6.73 -13.81
N MET A 319 12.57 -7.03 -13.09
CA MET A 319 13.89 -6.39 -13.19
C MET A 319 13.80 -4.85 -13.13
N ILE A 320 12.99 -4.31 -12.24
CA ILE A 320 12.82 -2.86 -12.08
C ILE A 320 14.02 -2.33 -11.27
N PRO A 321 14.79 -1.37 -11.80
CA PRO A 321 15.88 -0.78 -11.04
C PRO A 321 15.34 0.05 -9.87
N ARG A 322 16.10 0.12 -8.77
CA ARG A 322 15.72 0.85 -7.55
C ARG A 322 15.34 2.31 -7.84
N GLY A 323 16.17 3.05 -8.58
CA GLY A 323 15.92 4.47 -8.89
C GLY A 323 15.54 5.28 -7.65
N LEU A 324 14.38 5.95 -7.68
CA LEU A 324 13.87 6.69 -6.51
C LEU A 324 13.60 5.81 -5.29
N ASN A 325 13.43 4.51 -5.49
CA ASN A 325 13.20 3.54 -4.41
C ASN A 325 14.47 3.05 -3.73
N ALA A 326 15.65 3.54 -4.12
CA ALA A 326 16.87 3.38 -3.34
C ALA A 326 16.82 4.26 -2.08
N LEU A 327 17.60 3.89 -1.04
CA LEU A 327 17.74 4.72 0.15
C LEU A 327 18.26 6.13 -0.21
N TRP A 328 17.92 7.10 0.61
CA TRP A 328 18.39 8.49 0.48
C TRP A 328 19.93 8.57 0.45
N SER A 329 20.62 7.70 1.21
CA SER A 329 22.08 7.57 1.24
C SER A 329 22.67 6.93 -0.01
N SER A 330 21.84 6.32 -0.86
CA SER A 330 22.23 5.60 -2.09
C SER A 330 21.67 6.23 -3.36
N GLY A 331 21.33 7.52 -3.30
CA GLY A 331 20.87 8.30 -4.45
C GLY A 331 19.38 8.19 -4.77
N GLY A 332 18.59 7.53 -3.93
CA GLY A 332 17.13 7.52 -4.00
C GLY A 332 16.48 8.52 -3.05
N ILE A 333 15.22 8.31 -2.73
CA ILE A 333 14.45 9.13 -1.78
C ILE A 333 13.72 8.28 -0.74
N MET A 334 14.02 6.97 -0.64
CA MET A 334 13.46 6.14 0.40
C MET A 334 14.08 6.54 1.74
N TYR A 335 13.23 7.03 2.64
CA TYR A 335 13.62 7.62 3.91
C TYR A 335 12.61 7.27 4.99
N ALA A 336 13.07 6.77 6.14
CA ALA A 336 12.22 6.47 7.28
C ALA A 336 12.64 7.26 8.53
N SER A 337 11.67 7.54 9.40
CA SER A 337 11.96 8.14 10.70
C SER A 337 12.80 7.20 11.56
N PRO A 338 13.78 7.73 12.34
CA PRO A 338 14.63 6.91 13.18
C PRO A 338 13.85 6.30 14.35
N ILE A 339 14.19 5.07 14.73
CA ILE A 339 13.64 4.37 15.89
C ILE A 339 14.40 4.76 17.14
N ARG A 340 13.86 5.71 17.91
CA ARG A 340 14.47 6.26 19.13
C ARG A 340 13.47 6.42 20.27
#